data_6048b11ae8926c923d7bc73a52c88eba
#
_entry.id   6048b11ae8926c923d7bc73a52c88eba
#
_cell.length_a   1.000
_cell.length_b   1.000
_cell.length_c   1.000
_cell.angle_alpha   90.00
_cell.angle_beta   90.00
_cell.angle_gamma   90.00
#
_symmetry.space_group_name_H-M   'P 1'
#
loop_
_entity.id
_entity.type
_entity.pdbx_description
1 polymer ?
#
loop_
_entity_poly.entity_id
_entity_poly.type
_entity_poly.pdbx_seq_one_letter_code
_entity_poly.pdbx_strand_id
1 'polypeptide(L)'
;MKAMKMLLPAAAALSLAGHVWAVRTVRADRVRLAEARRQVTIDPLTGLANRSGLSAVLADLVDEPYDVALVDLDGFKQVNDTFGHDAGDAVLVEVAARLSAALDEVDGAVVARLGGDEIVLVCPSPAPIAGILGAEVVRALAAPVVLPGGRELLVRASVGAVSAMAGDDSSRVLRAADLALYRAKAAGGGQVAEYDRAEDLPVIEQRPVVRLREMTGPARVLGGAA
;
A
#
# COMPACT_ATOMS: atom_id res chain seq x y z
N MET A 1 47.45 -52.11 -3.02
CA MET A 1 47.43 -51.02 -2.02
C MET A 1 47.52 -49.60 -2.58
N LYS A 2 48.26 -49.32 -3.67
CA LYS A 2 48.39 -47.95 -4.23
C LYS A 2 47.10 -47.40 -4.89
N ALA A 3 46.27 -48.21 -5.53
CA ALA A 3 45.02 -47.79 -6.20
C ALA A 3 43.93 -47.36 -5.21
N MET A 4 43.83 -47.97 -4.03
CA MET A 4 42.83 -47.65 -3.00
C MET A 4 43.13 -46.31 -2.29
N LYS A 5 44.45 -45.90 -2.22
CA LYS A 5 44.83 -44.60 -1.64
C LYS A 5 44.53 -43.40 -2.52
N MET A 6 44.30 -43.58 -3.83
CA MET A 6 43.91 -42.51 -4.75
C MET A 6 42.41 -42.35 -4.93
N LEU A 7 41.61 -43.37 -4.62
CA LEU A 7 40.14 -43.32 -4.78
C LEU A 7 39.43 -42.53 -3.69
N LEU A 8 39.96 -42.54 -2.45
CA LEU A 8 39.36 -41.80 -1.33
C LEU A 8 39.35 -40.28 -1.52
N PRO A 9 40.48 -39.62 -1.91
CA PRO A 9 40.45 -38.17 -2.12
C PRO A 9 39.60 -37.75 -3.33
N ALA A 10 39.48 -38.57 -4.38
CA ALA A 10 38.61 -38.31 -5.53
C ALA A 10 37.12 -38.37 -5.18
N ALA A 11 36.74 -39.36 -4.40
CA ALA A 11 35.35 -39.49 -3.90
C ALA A 11 34.96 -38.33 -2.97
N ALA A 12 35.87 -37.89 -2.08
CA ALA A 12 35.65 -36.74 -1.21
C ALA A 12 35.54 -35.44 -2.01
N ALA A 13 36.36 -35.25 -3.06
CA ALA A 13 36.31 -34.07 -3.94
C ALA A 13 34.97 -34.03 -4.74
N LEU A 14 34.49 -35.15 -5.24
CA LEU A 14 33.17 -35.26 -5.92
C LEU A 14 32.03 -34.98 -4.97
N SER A 15 32.10 -35.46 -3.72
CA SER A 15 31.10 -35.19 -2.70
C SER A 15 31.08 -33.70 -2.34
N LEU A 16 32.23 -33.05 -2.16
CA LEU A 16 32.33 -31.62 -1.87
C LEU A 16 31.82 -30.79 -3.04
N ALA A 17 32.16 -31.13 -4.29
CA ALA A 17 31.68 -30.46 -5.48
C ALA A 17 30.14 -30.58 -5.59
N GLY A 18 29.57 -31.77 -5.31
CA GLY A 18 28.13 -31.98 -5.26
C GLY A 18 27.43 -31.13 -4.19
N HIS A 19 28.02 -31.02 -3.00
CA HIS A 19 27.48 -30.15 -1.93
C HIS A 19 27.54 -28.68 -2.31
N VAL A 20 28.65 -28.21 -2.88
CA VAL A 20 28.80 -26.82 -3.35
C VAL A 20 27.79 -26.52 -4.46
N TRP A 21 27.61 -27.44 -5.40
CA TRP A 21 26.60 -27.32 -6.47
C TRP A 21 25.17 -27.24 -5.88
N ALA A 22 24.80 -28.16 -4.97
CA ALA A 22 23.50 -28.19 -4.33
C ALA A 22 23.21 -26.89 -3.53
N VAL A 23 24.18 -26.38 -2.80
CA VAL A 23 24.05 -25.11 -2.06
C VAL A 23 23.85 -23.92 -3.01
N ARG A 24 24.58 -23.90 -4.14
CA ARG A 24 24.45 -22.83 -5.15
C ARG A 24 23.09 -22.89 -5.85
N THR A 25 22.58 -24.06 -6.21
CA THR A 25 21.24 -24.22 -6.82
C THR A 25 20.15 -23.80 -5.87
N VAL A 26 20.16 -24.25 -4.61
CA VAL A 26 19.19 -23.86 -3.60
C VAL A 26 19.20 -22.34 -3.34
N ARG A 27 20.38 -21.72 -3.32
CA ARG A 27 20.48 -20.25 -3.21
C ARG A 27 19.92 -19.54 -4.43
N ALA A 28 20.24 -20.00 -5.64
CA ALA A 28 19.71 -19.43 -6.88
C ALA A 28 18.18 -19.55 -6.96
N ASP A 29 17.63 -20.68 -6.56
CA ASP A 29 16.18 -20.90 -6.54
C ASP A 29 15.47 -20.07 -5.47
N ARG A 30 16.11 -19.86 -4.30
CA ARG A 30 15.59 -18.94 -3.27
C ARG A 30 15.54 -17.49 -3.78
N VAL A 31 16.59 -17.04 -4.47
CA VAL A 31 16.63 -15.70 -5.07
C VAL A 31 15.52 -15.55 -6.13
N ARG A 32 15.40 -16.52 -7.04
CA ARG A 32 14.33 -16.53 -8.06
C ARG A 32 12.93 -16.54 -7.45
N LEU A 33 12.73 -17.33 -6.39
CA LEU A 33 11.45 -17.38 -5.69
C LEU A 33 11.14 -16.06 -4.96
N ALA A 34 12.14 -15.43 -4.36
CA ALA A 34 11.99 -14.12 -3.73
C ALA A 34 11.67 -13.03 -4.76
N GLU A 35 12.33 -13.07 -5.93
CA GLU A 35 12.06 -12.16 -7.05
C GLU A 35 10.65 -12.35 -7.60
N ALA A 36 10.23 -13.61 -7.83
CA ALA A 36 8.89 -13.94 -8.28
C ALA A 36 7.83 -13.51 -7.25
N ARG A 37 8.09 -13.68 -5.96
CA ARG A 37 7.21 -13.19 -4.90
C ARG A 37 7.11 -11.68 -4.89
N ARG A 38 8.23 -10.95 -5.05
CA ARG A 38 8.23 -9.48 -5.16
C ARG A 38 7.37 -9.00 -6.32
N GLN A 39 7.49 -9.61 -7.50
CA GLN A 39 6.67 -9.27 -8.68
C GLN A 39 5.17 -9.52 -8.45
N VAL A 40 4.82 -10.45 -7.55
CA VAL A 40 3.41 -10.78 -7.23
C VAL A 40 2.83 -9.88 -6.14
N THR A 41 3.66 -9.30 -5.24
CA THR A 41 3.19 -8.59 -4.04
C THR A 41 3.48 -7.10 -4.01
N ILE A 42 4.22 -6.55 -4.99
CA ILE A 42 4.63 -5.15 -5.06
C ILE A 42 4.02 -4.46 -6.27
N ASP A 43 3.60 -3.21 -6.12
CA ASP A 43 3.19 -2.33 -7.22
C ASP A 43 4.44 -1.79 -7.95
N PRO A 44 4.57 -2.01 -9.27
CA PRO A 44 5.80 -1.66 -10.00
C PRO A 44 6.03 -0.15 -10.16
N LEU A 45 4.98 0.67 -10.07
CA LEU A 45 5.11 2.12 -10.19
C LEU A 45 5.60 2.75 -8.88
N THR A 46 4.97 2.40 -7.77
CA THR A 46 5.17 3.09 -6.49
C THR A 46 6.11 2.34 -5.54
N GLY A 47 6.39 1.07 -5.79
CA GLY A 47 7.16 0.21 -4.88
C GLY A 47 6.41 -0.19 -3.61
N LEU A 48 5.17 0.25 -3.44
CA LEU A 48 4.30 -0.15 -2.32
C LEU A 48 3.87 -1.62 -2.46
N ALA A 49 3.36 -2.20 -1.38
CA ALA A 49 2.63 -3.45 -1.50
C ALA A 49 1.47 -3.29 -2.49
N ASN A 50 1.16 -4.33 -3.26
CA ASN A 50 -0.04 -4.36 -4.07
C ASN A 50 -1.19 -5.09 -3.34
N ARG A 51 -2.32 -5.30 -4.01
CA ARG A 51 -3.48 -6.01 -3.45
C ARG A 51 -3.12 -7.38 -2.87
N SER A 52 -2.23 -8.14 -3.51
CA SER A 52 -1.78 -9.45 -3.02
C SER A 52 -0.89 -9.30 -1.79
N GLY A 53 -0.01 -8.30 -1.77
CA GLY A 53 0.81 -7.96 -0.62
C GLY A 53 -0.03 -7.54 0.58
N LEU A 54 -1.03 -6.67 0.38
CA LEU A 54 -1.99 -6.30 1.42
C LEU A 54 -2.73 -7.51 1.99
N SER A 55 -3.21 -8.43 1.12
CA SER A 55 -3.92 -9.62 1.57
C SER A 55 -3.05 -10.53 2.43
N ALA A 56 -1.76 -10.64 2.14
CA ALA A 56 -0.82 -11.42 2.96
C ALA A 56 -0.64 -10.78 4.35
N VAL A 57 -0.45 -9.46 4.42
CA VAL A 57 -0.33 -8.72 5.68
C VAL A 57 -1.58 -8.87 6.55
N LEU A 58 -2.77 -8.69 5.97
CA LEU A 58 -4.03 -8.84 6.70
C LEU A 58 -4.28 -10.27 7.20
N ALA A 59 -3.77 -11.28 6.48
CA ALA A 59 -3.83 -12.66 6.93
C ALA A 59 -2.91 -12.94 8.14
N ASP A 60 -1.75 -12.28 8.18
CA ASP A 60 -0.81 -12.38 9.31
C ASP A 60 -1.34 -11.65 10.57
N LEU A 61 -2.19 -10.63 10.40
CA LEU A 61 -2.77 -9.82 11.47
C LEU A 61 -4.14 -10.33 12.00
N VAL A 62 -4.60 -11.51 11.59
CA VAL A 62 -5.96 -11.99 11.94
C VAL A 62 -6.23 -12.06 13.44
N ASP A 63 -5.21 -12.39 14.24
CA ASP A 63 -5.31 -12.54 15.69
C ASP A 63 -4.82 -11.30 16.47
N GLU A 64 -4.52 -10.18 15.77
CA GLU A 64 -4.01 -8.96 16.37
C GLU A 64 -4.92 -7.77 16.03
N PRO A 65 -5.03 -6.77 16.91
CA PRO A 65 -5.74 -5.52 16.57
C PRO A 65 -4.87 -4.66 15.64
N TYR A 66 -5.50 -4.00 14.68
CA TYR A 66 -4.84 -3.11 13.73
C TYR A 66 -5.76 -1.99 13.26
N ASP A 67 -5.17 -0.89 12.82
CA ASP A 67 -5.90 0.21 12.21
C ASP A 67 -5.71 0.21 10.69
N VAL A 68 -6.74 0.65 9.98
CA VAL A 68 -6.76 0.78 8.53
C VAL A 68 -7.14 2.20 8.15
N ALA A 69 -6.39 2.79 7.21
CA ALA A 69 -6.79 4.00 6.51
C ALA A 69 -6.85 3.72 5.00
N LEU A 70 -8.05 3.80 4.42
CA LEU A 70 -8.27 3.74 2.98
C LEU A 70 -8.23 5.17 2.42
N VAL A 71 -7.35 5.41 1.48
CA VAL A 71 -7.01 6.73 0.92
C VAL A 71 -7.35 6.77 -0.55
N ASP A 72 -7.94 7.87 -1.00
CA ASP A 72 -8.20 8.14 -2.41
C ASP A 72 -7.87 9.61 -2.71
N LEU A 73 -7.10 9.86 -3.77
CA LEU A 73 -6.63 11.19 -4.13
C LEU A 73 -7.74 11.98 -4.82
N ASP A 74 -8.16 13.08 -4.20
CA ASP A 74 -9.23 13.93 -4.72
C ASP A 74 -8.83 14.58 -6.05
N GLY A 75 -9.61 14.32 -7.09
CA GLY A 75 -9.38 14.93 -8.40
C GLY A 75 -8.21 14.33 -9.19
N PHE A 76 -7.68 13.16 -8.83
CA PHE A 76 -6.54 12.55 -9.51
C PHE A 76 -6.77 12.35 -11.03
N LYS A 77 -7.99 12.00 -11.44
CA LYS A 77 -8.33 11.94 -12.87
C LYS A 77 -8.10 13.28 -13.57
N GLN A 78 -8.44 14.41 -12.92
CA GLN A 78 -8.23 15.75 -13.50
C GLN A 78 -6.74 16.07 -13.65
N VAL A 79 -5.88 15.57 -12.73
CA VAL A 79 -4.43 15.68 -12.87
C VAL A 79 -3.97 14.98 -14.15
N ASN A 80 -4.40 13.74 -14.38
CA ASN A 80 -4.08 12.99 -15.59
C ASN A 80 -4.61 13.70 -16.87
N ASP A 81 -5.86 14.16 -16.83
CA ASP A 81 -6.51 14.79 -17.96
C ASP A 81 -5.86 16.16 -18.31
N THR A 82 -5.29 16.85 -17.31
CA THR A 82 -4.71 18.21 -17.48
C THR A 82 -3.21 18.18 -17.77
N PHE A 83 -2.47 17.30 -17.09
CA PHE A 83 -1.00 17.29 -17.11
C PHE A 83 -0.39 16.01 -17.73
N GLY A 84 -1.25 15.07 -18.15
CA GLY A 84 -0.83 13.79 -18.71
C GLY A 84 -0.56 12.72 -17.67
N HIS A 85 -0.48 11.46 -18.12
CA HIS A 85 -0.26 10.30 -17.24
C HIS A 85 1.10 10.31 -16.54
N ASP A 86 2.14 10.83 -17.19
CA ASP A 86 3.48 10.95 -16.57
C ASP A 86 3.45 11.84 -15.32
N ALA A 87 2.62 12.90 -15.33
CA ALA A 87 2.42 13.75 -14.16
C ALA A 87 1.62 13.04 -13.07
N GLY A 88 0.60 12.27 -13.44
CA GLY A 88 -0.14 11.43 -12.52
C GLY A 88 0.73 10.36 -11.87
N ASP A 89 1.59 9.72 -12.64
CA ASP A 89 2.56 8.74 -12.14
C ASP A 89 3.54 9.38 -11.15
N ALA A 90 4.05 10.58 -11.46
CA ALA A 90 4.91 11.33 -10.54
C ALA A 90 4.18 11.69 -9.23
N VAL A 91 2.91 12.08 -9.28
CA VAL A 91 2.08 12.29 -8.08
C VAL A 91 1.96 11.02 -7.26
N LEU A 92 1.66 9.88 -7.88
CA LEU A 92 1.50 8.60 -7.17
C LEU A 92 2.80 8.16 -6.50
N VAL A 93 3.95 8.32 -7.17
CA VAL A 93 5.27 7.99 -6.61
C VAL A 93 5.59 8.88 -5.41
N GLU A 94 5.36 10.18 -5.51
CA GLU A 94 5.61 11.12 -4.43
C GLU A 94 4.68 10.87 -3.22
N VAL A 95 3.39 10.65 -3.46
CA VAL A 95 2.41 10.30 -2.42
C VAL A 95 2.83 9.00 -1.72
N ALA A 96 3.20 7.98 -2.48
CA ALA A 96 3.67 6.71 -1.93
C ALA A 96 4.90 6.90 -1.02
N ALA A 97 5.88 7.69 -1.47
CA ALA A 97 7.07 7.99 -0.68
C ALA A 97 6.74 8.71 0.64
N ARG A 98 5.84 9.71 0.61
CA ARG A 98 5.43 10.46 1.80
C ARG A 98 4.66 9.59 2.80
N LEU A 99 3.74 8.76 2.32
CA LEU A 99 2.96 7.87 3.18
C LEU A 99 3.85 6.77 3.79
N SER A 100 4.81 6.24 3.03
CA SER A 100 5.80 5.30 3.57
C SER A 100 6.66 5.96 4.64
N ALA A 101 7.17 7.16 4.39
CA ALA A 101 7.99 7.90 5.35
C ALA A 101 7.21 8.27 6.63
N ALA A 102 5.90 8.52 6.53
CA ALA A 102 5.04 8.81 7.69
C ALA A 102 4.88 7.60 8.62
N LEU A 103 5.08 6.38 8.13
CA LEU A 103 4.95 5.13 8.90
C LEU A 103 6.29 4.42 9.13
N ASP A 104 7.42 5.00 8.73
CA ASP A 104 8.75 4.34 8.78
C ASP A 104 9.16 3.93 10.21
N GLU A 105 8.71 4.67 11.22
CA GLU A 105 8.98 4.37 12.65
C GLU A 105 7.94 3.41 13.28
N VAL A 106 6.90 3.00 12.53
CA VAL A 106 5.84 2.13 13.06
C VAL A 106 6.11 0.69 12.66
N ASP A 107 6.49 -0.12 13.63
CA ASP A 107 6.82 -1.53 13.40
C ASP A 107 5.63 -2.32 12.84
N GLY A 108 5.86 -3.06 11.78
CA GLY A 108 4.83 -3.84 11.10
C GLY A 108 3.82 -3.03 10.27
N ALA A 109 3.94 -1.70 10.20
CA ALA A 109 3.06 -0.90 9.35
C ALA A 109 3.33 -1.15 7.86
N VAL A 110 2.26 -1.15 7.07
CA VAL A 110 2.32 -1.39 5.62
C VAL A 110 1.50 -0.37 4.87
N VAL A 111 2.08 0.16 3.79
CA VAL A 111 1.38 0.96 2.80
C VAL A 111 1.22 0.13 1.53
N ALA A 112 -0.01 0.05 1.02
CA ALA A 112 -0.34 -0.74 -0.15
C ALA A 112 -1.13 0.09 -1.17
N ARG A 113 -0.85 -0.10 -2.47
CA ARG A 113 -1.64 0.48 -3.56
C ARG A 113 -2.55 -0.57 -4.16
N LEU A 114 -3.86 -0.31 -4.19
CA LEU A 114 -4.85 -1.24 -4.73
C LEU A 114 -5.05 -1.11 -6.23
N GLY A 115 -4.75 0.06 -6.78
CA GLY A 115 -4.86 0.40 -8.20
C GLY A 115 -5.35 1.85 -8.38
N GLY A 116 -5.00 2.47 -9.51
CA GLY A 116 -5.33 3.88 -9.73
C GLY A 116 -4.74 4.77 -8.63
N ASP A 117 -5.60 5.50 -7.96
CA ASP A 117 -5.34 6.44 -6.86
C ASP A 117 -5.74 5.91 -5.47
N GLU A 118 -6.08 4.62 -5.37
CA GLU A 118 -6.47 3.98 -4.11
C GLU A 118 -5.26 3.41 -3.37
N ILE A 119 -5.02 3.90 -2.15
CA ILE A 119 -3.93 3.46 -1.26
C ILE A 119 -4.53 3.02 0.08
N VAL A 120 -3.97 1.99 0.68
CA VAL A 120 -4.35 1.49 2.01
C VAL A 120 -3.14 1.52 2.92
N LEU A 121 -3.31 2.06 4.11
CA LEU A 121 -2.36 1.95 5.20
C LEU A 121 -2.91 0.95 6.23
N VAL A 122 -2.07 0.07 6.71
CA VAL A 122 -2.36 -0.87 7.79
C VAL A 122 -1.32 -0.68 8.87
N CYS A 123 -1.76 -0.51 10.11
CA CYS A 123 -0.91 -0.21 11.24
C CYS A 123 -1.27 -1.18 12.38
N PRO A 124 -0.45 -2.16 12.74
CA PRO A 124 -0.65 -2.94 13.96
C PRO A 124 -0.74 -1.99 15.16
N SER A 125 -1.78 -2.11 15.97
CA SER A 125 -2.00 -1.17 17.07
C SER A 125 -2.71 -1.85 18.24
N PRO A 126 -2.17 -1.74 19.46
CA PRO A 126 -2.83 -2.28 20.64
C PRO A 126 -4.04 -1.44 21.11
N ALA A 127 -4.24 -0.26 20.53
CA ALA A 127 -5.33 0.66 20.84
C ALA A 127 -5.91 1.26 19.55
N PRO A 128 -7.22 1.57 19.50
CA PRO A 128 -7.86 2.15 18.33
C PRO A 128 -7.34 3.57 18.07
N ILE A 129 -6.56 3.76 17.01
CA ILE A 129 -5.99 5.05 16.60
C ILE A 129 -6.29 5.39 15.14
N ALA A 130 -7.29 4.74 14.53
CA ALA A 130 -7.60 4.90 13.11
C ALA A 130 -7.79 6.37 12.69
N GLY A 131 -8.45 7.18 13.51
CA GLY A 131 -8.59 8.61 13.26
C GLY A 131 -7.26 9.36 13.26
N ILE A 132 -6.32 8.97 14.13
CA ILE A 132 -4.96 9.53 14.18
C ILE A 132 -4.19 9.12 12.92
N LEU A 133 -4.26 7.85 12.53
CA LEU A 133 -3.65 7.34 11.29
C LEU A 133 -4.17 8.10 10.07
N GLY A 134 -5.48 8.33 10.00
CA GLY A 134 -6.09 9.12 8.92
C GLY A 134 -5.61 10.58 8.91
N ALA A 135 -5.51 11.22 10.07
CA ALA A 135 -5.00 12.59 10.19
C ALA A 135 -3.54 12.69 9.76
N GLU A 136 -2.73 11.68 10.07
CA GLU A 136 -1.33 11.59 9.64
C GLU A 136 -1.20 11.53 8.12
N VAL A 137 -2.09 10.79 7.42
CA VAL A 137 -2.16 10.78 5.95
C VAL A 137 -2.39 12.19 5.41
N VAL A 138 -3.39 12.91 5.92
CA VAL A 138 -3.70 14.27 5.47
C VAL A 138 -2.52 15.22 5.72
N ARG A 139 -1.85 15.07 6.86
CA ARG A 139 -0.66 15.85 7.20
C ARG A 139 0.52 15.57 6.25
N ALA A 140 0.78 14.32 5.93
CA ALA A 140 1.86 13.90 5.02
C ALA A 140 1.68 14.47 3.61
N LEU A 141 0.43 14.68 3.18
CA LEU A 141 0.08 15.21 1.86
C LEU A 141 -0.10 16.74 1.84
N ALA A 142 0.11 17.45 2.95
CA ALA A 142 -0.11 18.89 3.03
C ALA A 142 0.85 19.73 2.17
N ALA A 143 2.07 19.26 1.91
CA ALA A 143 3.03 19.95 1.07
C ALA A 143 2.74 19.70 -0.43
N PRO A 144 2.93 20.70 -1.30
CA PRO A 144 2.76 20.51 -2.75
C PRO A 144 3.67 19.39 -3.30
N VAL A 145 3.21 18.73 -4.35
CA VAL A 145 3.99 17.81 -5.17
C VAL A 145 4.59 18.60 -6.33
N VAL A 146 5.90 18.45 -6.54
CA VAL A 146 6.58 19.07 -7.68
C VAL A 146 6.48 18.12 -8.87
N LEU A 147 5.75 18.55 -9.91
CA LEU A 147 5.59 17.81 -11.14
C LEU A 147 6.84 17.92 -12.04
N PRO A 148 7.02 17.00 -13.00
CA PRO A 148 7.98 17.18 -14.08
C PRO A 148 7.83 18.57 -14.74
N GLY A 149 8.92 19.32 -14.84
CA GLY A 149 8.90 20.71 -15.32
C GLY A 149 8.79 21.77 -14.23
N GLY A 150 8.84 21.40 -12.93
CA GLY A 150 8.96 22.30 -11.78
C GLY A 150 7.65 22.97 -11.35
N ARG A 151 6.50 22.55 -11.90
CA ARG A 151 5.18 23.03 -11.46
C ARG A 151 4.77 22.37 -10.16
N GLU A 152 4.25 23.15 -9.23
CA GLU A 152 3.74 22.67 -7.94
C GLU A 152 2.24 22.39 -8.01
N LEU A 153 1.83 21.24 -7.48
CA LEU A 153 0.46 20.80 -7.38
C LEU A 153 0.10 20.43 -5.94
N LEU A 154 -0.94 21.06 -5.39
CA LEU A 154 -1.49 20.65 -4.11
C LEU A 154 -2.43 19.44 -4.33
N VAL A 155 -2.01 18.29 -3.81
CA VAL A 155 -2.79 17.05 -3.83
C VAL A 155 -3.57 16.93 -2.53
N ARG A 156 -4.87 16.67 -2.62
CA ARG A 156 -5.72 16.38 -1.46
C ARG A 156 -6.12 14.92 -1.50
N ALA A 157 -6.41 14.35 -0.34
CA ALA A 157 -6.91 12.99 -0.22
C ALA A 157 -8.11 12.94 0.72
N SER A 158 -9.08 12.13 0.37
CA SER A 158 -10.14 11.68 1.26
C SER A 158 -9.70 10.38 1.92
N VAL A 159 -9.99 10.23 3.22
CA VAL A 159 -9.55 9.09 4.01
C VAL A 159 -10.71 8.48 4.76
N GLY A 160 -10.90 7.17 4.62
CA GLY A 160 -11.78 6.37 5.45
C GLY A 160 -10.97 5.53 6.43
N ALA A 161 -11.15 5.75 7.71
CA ALA A 161 -10.38 5.11 8.76
C ALA A 161 -11.24 4.15 9.59
N VAL A 162 -10.68 3.05 10.06
CA VAL A 162 -11.33 2.05 10.90
C VAL A 162 -10.33 1.30 11.76
N SER A 163 -10.69 1.06 13.03
CA SER A 163 -9.95 0.19 13.93
C SER A 163 -10.53 -1.23 13.90
N ALA A 164 -9.69 -2.22 13.62
CA ALA A 164 -10.00 -3.64 13.66
C ALA A 164 -9.57 -4.25 14.99
N MET A 165 -10.37 -5.19 15.48
CA MET A 165 -10.03 -6.00 16.65
C MET A 165 -9.53 -7.37 16.22
N ALA A 166 -8.80 -8.05 17.11
CA ALA A 166 -8.40 -9.43 16.89
C ALA A 166 -9.62 -10.31 16.52
N GLY A 167 -9.47 -11.12 15.47
CA GLY A 167 -10.53 -11.98 14.93
C GLY A 167 -11.53 -11.32 13.99
N ASP A 168 -11.39 -10.03 13.70
CA ASP A 168 -12.25 -9.36 12.70
C ASP A 168 -11.95 -9.89 11.28
N ASP A 169 -13.01 -10.09 10.50
CA ASP A 169 -12.89 -10.41 9.07
C ASP A 169 -12.33 -9.20 8.30
N SER A 170 -11.15 -9.35 7.72
CA SER A 170 -10.46 -8.28 7.00
C SER A 170 -11.28 -7.70 5.83
N SER A 171 -12.12 -8.50 5.19
CA SER A 171 -13.02 -7.99 4.14
C SER A 171 -14.11 -7.08 4.71
N ARG A 172 -14.60 -7.34 5.93
CA ARG A 172 -15.53 -6.44 6.63
C ARG A 172 -14.83 -5.16 7.05
N VAL A 173 -13.60 -5.25 7.55
CA VAL A 173 -12.77 -4.09 7.92
C VAL A 173 -12.56 -3.18 6.71
N LEU A 174 -12.15 -3.72 5.57
CA LEU A 174 -11.96 -2.93 4.34
C LEU A 174 -13.27 -2.31 3.83
N ARG A 175 -14.41 -3.00 3.97
CA ARG A 175 -15.73 -2.41 3.64
C ARG A 175 -16.12 -1.27 4.58
N ALA A 176 -15.79 -1.39 5.86
CA ALA A 176 -16.01 -0.31 6.84
C ALA A 176 -15.18 0.93 6.50
N ALA A 177 -13.90 0.74 6.14
CA ALA A 177 -13.05 1.81 5.65
C ALA A 177 -13.59 2.46 4.36
N ASP A 178 -14.09 1.67 3.40
CA ASP A 178 -14.71 2.15 2.15
C ASP A 178 -15.97 2.99 2.42
N LEU A 179 -16.80 2.57 3.37
CA LEU A 179 -17.98 3.35 3.80
C LEU A 179 -17.57 4.69 4.45
N ALA A 180 -16.55 4.68 5.31
CA ALA A 180 -16.02 5.90 5.90
C ALA A 180 -15.42 6.82 4.83
N LEU A 181 -14.65 6.28 3.87
CA LEU A 181 -14.10 7.03 2.74
C LEU A 181 -15.22 7.68 1.90
N TYR A 182 -16.29 6.95 1.64
CA TYR A 182 -17.47 7.50 0.97
C TYR A 182 -18.04 8.73 1.72
N ARG A 183 -18.13 8.66 3.06
CA ARG A 183 -18.60 9.79 3.90
C ARG A 183 -17.64 10.98 3.82
N ALA A 184 -16.32 10.73 3.86
CA ALA A 184 -15.33 11.78 3.70
C ALA A 184 -15.49 12.53 2.36
N LYS A 185 -15.70 11.77 1.27
CA LYS A 185 -15.94 12.34 -0.06
C LYS A 185 -17.27 13.09 -0.15
N ALA A 186 -18.35 12.54 0.40
CA ALA A 186 -19.66 13.17 0.41
C ALA A 186 -19.68 14.48 1.20
N ALA A 187 -18.85 14.61 2.23
CA ALA A 187 -18.68 15.83 3.02
C ALA A 187 -17.75 16.89 2.37
N GLY A 188 -17.34 16.70 1.11
CA GLY A 188 -16.56 17.68 0.34
C GLY A 188 -15.11 17.27 0.05
N GLY A 189 -14.68 16.08 0.46
CA GLY A 189 -13.35 15.54 0.24
C GLY A 189 -12.25 16.22 1.05
N GLY A 190 -11.01 15.75 0.90
CA GLY A 190 -9.81 16.29 1.57
C GLY A 190 -9.86 16.21 3.08
N GLN A 191 -10.47 15.19 3.62
CA GLN A 191 -10.69 15.00 5.05
C GLN A 191 -10.74 13.53 5.43
N VAL A 192 -10.71 13.28 6.73
CA VAL A 192 -10.85 11.96 7.34
C VAL A 192 -12.28 11.76 7.80
N ALA A 193 -12.84 10.57 7.55
CA ALA A 193 -13.99 10.06 8.27
C ALA A 193 -13.59 8.73 8.92
N GLU A 194 -13.98 8.56 10.18
CA GLU A 194 -13.77 7.32 10.91
C GLU A 194 -15.08 6.51 10.94
N TYR A 195 -14.95 5.20 10.77
CA TYR A 195 -16.09 4.28 10.89
C TYR A 195 -16.38 4.00 12.36
N ASP A 196 -17.62 4.28 12.79
CA ASP A 196 -18.06 3.90 14.12
C ASP A 196 -18.49 2.42 14.11
N ARG A 197 -17.83 1.59 14.89
CA ARG A 197 -18.13 0.15 15.03
C ARG A 197 -19.51 -0.12 15.64
N ALA A 198 -20.12 0.85 16.33
CA ALA A 198 -21.49 0.73 16.82
C ALA A 198 -22.53 0.79 15.69
N GLU A 199 -22.12 1.20 14.48
CA GLU A 199 -22.97 1.19 13.31
C GLU A 199 -22.96 -0.19 12.65
N ASP A 200 -24.15 -0.70 12.28
CA ASP A 200 -24.24 -1.89 11.43
C ASP A 200 -23.75 -1.56 10.02
N LEU A 201 -22.83 -2.38 9.50
CA LEU A 201 -22.49 -2.31 8.08
C LEU A 201 -23.75 -2.60 7.26
N PRO A 202 -24.18 -1.69 6.39
CA PRO A 202 -25.34 -1.95 5.56
C PRO A 202 -25.11 -3.22 4.74
N VAL A 203 -26.14 -4.07 4.65
CA VAL A 203 -26.16 -5.22 3.74
C VAL A 203 -26.26 -4.66 2.33
N ILE A 204 -25.10 -4.41 1.70
CA ILE A 204 -25.07 -3.93 0.33
C ILE A 204 -25.06 -5.16 -0.57
N GLU A 205 -26.22 -5.56 -1.05
CA GLU A 205 -26.34 -6.62 -2.08
C GLU A 205 -25.73 -6.20 -3.41
N GLN A 206 -25.63 -4.91 -3.67
CA GLN A 206 -24.91 -4.37 -4.84
C GLN A 206 -24.28 -3.03 -4.45
N ARG A 207 -22.97 -2.85 -4.72
CA ARG A 207 -22.38 -1.52 -4.76
C ARG A 207 -23.25 -0.66 -5.68
N PRO A 208 -23.77 0.47 -5.23
CA PRO A 208 -24.20 1.46 -6.20
C PRO A 208 -22.95 1.78 -7.02
N VAL A 209 -22.99 1.54 -8.34
CA VAL A 209 -21.94 1.97 -9.28
C VAL A 209 -22.06 3.49 -9.44
N VAL A 210 -22.04 4.20 -8.32
CA VAL A 210 -21.78 5.62 -8.31
C VAL A 210 -20.27 5.73 -8.42
N ARG A 211 -19.80 5.89 -9.64
CA ARG A 211 -18.45 6.37 -9.87
C ARG A 211 -18.40 7.76 -9.25
N LEU A 212 -17.90 7.87 -8.03
CA LEU A 212 -17.73 9.11 -7.24
C LEU A 212 -16.83 10.14 -7.95
N ARG A 213 -16.43 9.87 -9.18
CA ARG A 213 -15.64 10.75 -10.05
C ARG A 213 -16.28 12.09 -10.41
N GLU A 214 -17.55 12.30 -10.07
CA GLU A 214 -18.28 13.49 -10.53
C GLU A 214 -18.54 14.54 -9.43
N MET A 215 -18.17 14.28 -8.17
CA MET A 215 -18.51 15.16 -7.04
C MET A 215 -17.33 15.93 -6.42
N THR A 216 -16.10 15.74 -6.88
CA THR A 216 -14.94 16.43 -6.32
C THR A 216 -14.56 17.66 -7.16
N GLY A 217 -14.46 18.82 -6.50
CA GLY A 217 -14.00 20.05 -7.14
C GLY A 217 -12.56 19.94 -7.67
N PRO A 218 -12.13 20.83 -8.57
CA PRO A 218 -10.85 20.71 -9.25
C PRO A 218 -9.65 20.77 -8.31
N ALA A 219 -8.62 19.98 -8.62
CA ALA A 219 -7.31 20.07 -7.97
C ALA A 219 -6.79 21.52 -8.08
N ARG A 220 -6.37 22.11 -6.97
CA ARG A 220 -5.91 23.49 -6.92
C ARG A 220 -4.47 23.58 -7.41
N VAL A 221 -4.27 24.15 -8.58
CA VAL A 221 -2.93 24.50 -9.08
C VAL A 221 -2.49 25.79 -8.39
N LEU A 222 -1.37 25.74 -7.69
CA LEU A 222 -0.73 26.95 -7.18
C LEU A 222 -0.03 27.65 -8.37
N GLY A 223 -0.63 28.76 -8.82
CA GLY A 223 -0.05 29.54 -9.91
C GLY A 223 1.28 30.12 -9.48
N GLY A 224 2.35 29.80 -10.19
CA GLY A 224 3.58 30.57 -10.13
C GLY A 224 3.25 31.99 -10.61
N ALA A 225 3.49 32.98 -9.74
CA ALA A 225 3.47 34.38 -10.16
C ALA A 225 4.57 34.58 -11.20
N ALA A 226 4.17 35.10 -12.35
CA ALA A 226 5.09 35.60 -13.38
C ALA A 226 5.80 36.87 -12.91
#